data_54fbc81437ba97b9c078b24562e4fcb8
#
_entry.id   54fbc81437ba97b9c078b24562e4fcb8
#
_cell.length_a   1.000
_cell.length_b   1.000
_cell.length_c   1.000
_cell.angle_alpha   90.00
_cell.angle_beta   90.00
_cell.angle_gamma   90.00
#
_symmetry.space_group_name_H-M   'P 1'
#
loop_
_entity.id
_entity.type
_entity.pdbx_description
1 polymer ?
#
loop_
_entity_poly.entity_id
_entity_poly.type
_entity_poly.pdbx_seq_one_letter_code
_entity_poly.pdbx_strand_id
1 'polypeptide(L)'
;MEVYERASFPELRAFTVIVEVGVENPKLDLPEIADSDVQPANEFPPMDDSLTVPMLRLPETIPLQEWTRKLYIKTNAIGWAMFISNVAVEIDITPHLSFQLPIYYSAVDYFSRELKFRTFAVQPELRWWFSKPDGLFVGAHFGTAYFNYATKGDWRIQTYDGDRPLWGGGLAAGYRMPLSKRHPRWNVEFSIGAGVYDVYYDKFYNEKNGPKATNGHTTFVGIDHAAVSFSYSFDLKKRRTER
;
A
#
# COMPACT_ATOMS: atom_id res chain seq x y z
N MET A 1 41.93 -5.46 -30.06
CA MET A 1 40.72 -6.12 -30.58
C MET A 1 40.04 -6.78 -29.40
N GLU A 2 39.28 -5.98 -28.64
CA GLU A 2 38.61 -6.42 -27.41
C GLU A 2 37.26 -6.97 -27.76
N VAL A 3 37.04 -8.23 -27.38
CA VAL A 3 35.78 -8.94 -27.57
C VAL A 3 34.90 -8.59 -26.36
N TYR A 4 33.89 -7.77 -26.58
CA TYR A 4 32.83 -7.53 -25.61
C TYR A 4 31.88 -8.72 -25.61
N GLU A 5 31.97 -9.59 -24.59
CA GLU A 5 31.00 -10.62 -24.31
C GLU A 5 29.76 -9.95 -23.64
N ARG A 6 28.65 -9.88 -24.38
CA ARG A 6 27.36 -9.50 -23.83
C ARG A 6 26.86 -10.60 -22.92
N ALA A 7 26.88 -10.37 -21.63
CA ALA A 7 26.14 -11.21 -20.68
C ALA A 7 24.63 -10.99 -20.93
N SER A 8 23.99 -11.98 -21.53
CA SER A 8 22.53 -12.05 -21.66
C SER A 8 21.93 -12.40 -20.30
N PHE A 9 21.15 -11.48 -19.74
CA PHE A 9 20.27 -11.79 -18.62
C PHE A 9 19.13 -12.68 -19.12
N PRO A 10 18.69 -13.71 -18.36
CA PRO A 10 17.51 -14.48 -18.73
C PRO A 10 16.30 -13.52 -18.74
N GLU A 11 15.57 -13.54 -19.83
CA GLU A 11 14.39 -12.72 -20.07
C GLU A 11 13.35 -12.93 -18.98
N LEU A 12 13.18 -11.95 -18.10
CA LEU A 12 11.97 -11.79 -17.31
C LEU A 12 10.87 -11.38 -18.30
N ARG A 13 10.02 -12.34 -18.69
CA ARG A 13 8.82 -12.07 -19.47
C ARG A 13 7.90 -11.18 -18.63
N ALA A 14 7.85 -9.91 -18.97
CA ALA A 14 6.85 -9.00 -18.45
C ALA A 14 5.49 -9.40 -19.05
N PHE A 15 4.57 -9.84 -18.19
CA PHE A 15 3.18 -10.00 -18.58
C PHE A 15 2.54 -8.60 -18.62
N THR A 16 2.29 -8.10 -19.81
CA THR A 16 1.45 -6.90 -19.99
C THR A 16 0.00 -7.36 -19.97
N VAL A 17 -0.71 -7.06 -18.86
CA VAL A 17 -2.15 -7.23 -18.79
C VAL A 17 -2.78 -5.96 -19.38
N ILE A 18 -3.31 -6.07 -20.59
CA ILE A 18 -4.14 -5.01 -21.19
C ILE A 18 -5.56 -5.26 -20.68
N VAL A 19 -6.04 -4.38 -19.80
CA VAL A 19 -7.45 -4.35 -19.40
C VAL A 19 -8.16 -3.39 -20.36
N GLU A 20 -8.84 -3.93 -21.37
CA GLU A 20 -9.81 -3.16 -22.15
C GLU A 20 -11.10 -3.01 -21.31
N VAL A 21 -11.34 -1.81 -20.79
CA VAL A 21 -12.60 -1.44 -20.20
C VAL A 21 -13.50 -0.96 -21.33
N GLY A 22 -14.31 -1.87 -21.85
CA GLY A 22 -15.40 -1.54 -22.77
C GLY A 22 -16.48 -0.77 -22.00
N VAL A 23 -16.56 0.54 -22.19
CA VAL A 23 -17.70 1.35 -21.74
C VAL A 23 -18.75 1.24 -22.83
N GLU A 24 -19.65 0.26 -22.73
CA GLU A 24 -20.93 0.30 -23.46
C GLU A 24 -21.82 1.35 -22.82
N ASN A 25 -22.04 2.45 -23.53
CA ASN A 25 -23.10 3.38 -23.20
C ASN A 25 -24.44 2.72 -23.50
N PRO A 26 -25.28 2.38 -22.50
CA PRO A 26 -26.63 1.98 -22.79
C PRO A 26 -27.37 3.20 -23.36
N LYS A 27 -27.83 3.09 -24.62
CA LYS A 27 -28.81 4.05 -25.19
C LYS A 27 -30.06 3.96 -24.32
N LEU A 28 -30.31 5.02 -23.57
CA LEU A 28 -31.55 5.18 -22.83
C LEU A 28 -32.65 5.53 -23.87
N ASP A 29 -33.42 4.54 -24.32
CA ASP A 29 -34.61 4.77 -25.10
C ASP A 29 -35.65 5.38 -24.14
N LEU A 30 -35.76 6.70 -24.19
CA LEU A 30 -36.87 7.40 -23.56
C LEU A 30 -38.13 7.13 -24.37
N PRO A 31 -39.24 6.67 -23.77
CA PRO A 31 -40.48 6.54 -24.48
C PRO A 31 -40.94 7.93 -24.94
N GLU A 32 -41.27 8.03 -26.24
CA GLU A 32 -41.85 9.20 -26.86
C GLU A 32 -43.26 9.42 -26.26
N ILE A 33 -43.40 10.45 -25.40
CA ILE A 33 -44.68 10.81 -24.81
C ILE A 33 -45.47 11.47 -25.92
N ALA A 34 -46.46 10.76 -26.44
CA ALA A 34 -47.41 11.29 -27.41
C ALA A 34 -48.24 12.43 -26.77
N ASP A 35 -48.23 13.57 -27.44
CA ASP A 35 -48.77 14.86 -27.02
C ASP A 35 -50.32 14.93 -27.00
N SER A 36 -51.04 13.79 -26.85
CA SER A 36 -52.49 13.71 -27.05
C SER A 36 -53.34 13.55 -25.79
N ASP A 37 -52.77 13.53 -24.57
CA ASP A 37 -53.57 13.33 -23.36
C ASP A 37 -53.37 14.43 -22.28
N VAL A 38 -53.22 15.68 -22.70
CA VAL A 38 -53.37 16.80 -21.77
C VAL A 38 -54.87 17.10 -21.60
N GLN A 39 -55.50 16.45 -20.65
CA GLN A 39 -56.82 16.89 -20.19
C GLN A 39 -56.66 18.20 -19.41
N PRO A 40 -57.55 19.21 -19.64
CA PRO A 40 -57.52 20.45 -18.88
C PRO A 40 -57.77 20.14 -17.39
N ALA A 41 -56.93 20.65 -16.56
CA ALA A 41 -57.04 20.54 -15.10
C ALA A 41 -58.31 21.26 -14.63
N ASN A 42 -59.40 20.52 -14.46
CA ASN A 42 -60.60 21.01 -13.81
C ASN A 42 -60.66 20.47 -12.38
N GLU A 43 -60.69 21.45 -11.47
CA GLU A 43 -61.21 21.37 -10.12
C GLU A 43 -60.43 20.46 -9.15
N PHE A 44 -59.58 21.08 -8.38
CA PHE A 44 -59.12 20.48 -7.15
C PHE A 44 -60.33 20.16 -6.26
N PRO A 45 -60.50 18.92 -5.77
CA PRO A 45 -61.51 18.63 -4.77
C PRO A 45 -61.24 19.48 -3.51
N PRO A 46 -62.28 19.88 -2.78
CA PRO A 46 -62.10 20.66 -1.55
C PRO A 46 -61.16 19.92 -0.61
N MET A 47 -60.13 20.63 -0.12
CA MET A 47 -59.18 20.07 0.84
C MET A 47 -59.95 19.65 2.09
N ASP A 48 -59.94 18.35 2.37
CA ASP A 48 -60.41 17.81 3.64
C ASP A 48 -59.46 18.20 4.74
N ASP A 49 -59.87 19.12 5.62
CA ASP A 49 -59.09 19.59 6.79
C ASP A 49 -58.78 18.46 7.80
N SER A 50 -59.24 17.22 7.55
CA SER A 50 -58.95 16.07 8.42
C SER A 50 -57.67 15.33 8.05
N LEU A 51 -56.96 15.71 6.98
CA LEU A 51 -55.64 15.16 6.66
C LEU A 51 -54.61 15.68 7.66
N THR A 52 -54.58 15.06 8.85
CA THR A 52 -53.43 15.12 9.70
C THR A 52 -52.26 14.51 8.95
N VAL A 53 -51.47 15.36 8.30
CA VAL A 53 -50.19 14.96 7.70
C VAL A 53 -49.41 14.30 8.82
N PRO A 54 -49.07 12.99 8.74
CA PRO A 54 -48.23 12.39 9.77
C PRO A 54 -46.96 13.20 9.80
N MET A 55 -46.69 13.90 10.91
CA MET A 55 -45.44 14.59 11.10
C MET A 55 -44.35 13.58 10.74
N LEU A 56 -43.64 13.84 9.64
CA LEU A 56 -42.44 13.09 9.29
C LEU A 56 -41.52 13.26 10.51
N ARG A 57 -41.48 12.24 11.38
CA ARG A 57 -40.46 12.18 12.40
C ARG A 57 -39.15 12.19 11.65
N LEU A 58 -38.48 13.32 11.64
CA LEU A 58 -37.09 13.37 11.21
C LEU A 58 -36.37 12.22 11.91
N PRO A 59 -35.70 11.33 11.17
CA PRO A 59 -34.96 10.25 11.81
C PRO A 59 -34.12 10.87 12.91
N GLU A 60 -34.27 10.33 14.12
CA GLU A 60 -33.42 10.69 15.26
C GLU A 60 -32.01 10.81 14.73
N THR A 61 -31.37 11.95 14.99
CA THR A 61 -30.02 12.26 14.52
C THR A 61 -29.17 11.02 14.70
N ILE A 62 -28.79 10.38 13.59
CA ILE A 62 -27.89 9.23 13.61
C ILE A 62 -26.70 9.68 14.43
N PRO A 63 -26.41 9.05 15.59
CA PRO A 63 -25.32 9.50 16.44
C PRO A 63 -24.07 9.48 15.55
N LEU A 64 -23.45 10.65 15.37
CA LEU A 64 -22.18 10.78 14.68
C LEU A 64 -21.24 9.81 15.38
N GLN A 65 -20.96 8.68 14.73
CA GLN A 65 -20.06 7.68 15.28
C GLN A 65 -18.72 8.38 15.50
N GLU A 66 -18.40 8.68 16.77
CA GLU A 66 -17.17 9.36 17.12
C GLU A 66 -16.00 8.49 16.64
N TRP A 67 -15.31 8.97 15.62
CA TRP A 67 -14.13 8.31 15.13
C TRP A 67 -12.99 8.44 16.15
N THR A 68 -12.44 7.32 16.58
CA THR A 68 -11.29 7.27 17.47
C THR A 68 -10.04 7.01 16.66
N ARG A 69 -9.09 7.96 16.72
CA ARG A 69 -7.78 7.80 16.11
C ARG A 69 -7.03 6.64 16.75
N LYS A 70 -6.43 5.79 15.92
CA LYS A 70 -5.64 4.64 16.37
C LYS A 70 -4.18 4.77 15.97
N LEU A 71 -3.33 4.18 16.79
CA LEU A 71 -1.91 3.92 16.53
C LEU A 71 -1.73 2.40 16.41
N TYR A 72 -1.02 1.94 15.39
CA TYR A 72 -0.72 0.52 15.21
C TYR A 72 0.79 0.30 15.26
N ILE A 73 1.19 -0.74 15.96
CA ILE A 73 2.54 -1.29 15.88
C ILE A 73 2.43 -2.60 15.12
N LYS A 74 3.27 -2.76 14.08
CA LYS A 74 3.17 -3.89 13.14
C LYS A 74 4.50 -4.58 12.96
N THR A 75 4.43 -5.85 12.56
CA THR A 75 5.58 -6.61 12.08
C THR A 75 5.15 -7.50 10.91
N ASN A 76 6.04 -7.68 9.92
CA ASN A 76 5.81 -8.48 8.73
C ASN A 76 6.42 -9.87 8.88
N ALA A 77 5.60 -10.90 8.87
CA ALA A 77 6.02 -12.29 9.01
C ALA A 77 6.89 -12.79 7.84
N ILE A 78 6.63 -12.32 6.61
CA ILE A 78 7.46 -12.68 5.44
C ILE A 78 8.89 -12.17 5.65
N GLY A 79 9.04 -10.94 6.15
CA GLY A 79 10.35 -10.39 6.48
C GLY A 79 11.10 -11.28 7.47
N TRP A 80 10.44 -11.71 8.55
CA TRP A 80 11.06 -12.61 9.53
C TRP A 80 11.43 -13.96 8.93
N ALA A 81 10.60 -14.53 8.06
CA ALA A 81 10.93 -15.78 7.35
C ALA A 81 12.17 -15.63 6.47
N MET A 82 12.47 -14.41 6.02
CA MET A 82 13.66 -14.05 5.26
C MET A 82 14.79 -13.50 6.15
N PHE A 83 14.71 -13.65 7.46
CA PHE A 83 15.67 -13.09 8.43
C PHE A 83 15.85 -11.56 8.32
N ILE A 84 14.81 -10.87 7.88
CA ILE A 84 14.74 -9.41 7.85
C ILE A 84 13.92 -8.95 9.06
N SER A 85 14.60 -8.45 10.08
CA SER A 85 13.95 -7.82 11.22
C SER A 85 13.19 -6.59 10.73
N ASN A 86 11.95 -6.45 11.17
CA ASN A 86 11.12 -5.34 10.71
C ASN A 86 10.12 -4.91 11.78
N VAL A 87 9.85 -3.64 11.79
CA VAL A 87 8.81 -3.01 12.59
C VAL A 87 8.21 -1.86 11.81
N ALA A 88 6.92 -1.67 11.95
CA ALA A 88 6.23 -0.52 11.38
C ALA A 88 5.33 0.14 12.41
N VAL A 89 5.25 1.46 12.34
CA VAL A 89 4.29 2.26 13.10
C VAL A 89 3.33 2.88 12.09
N GLU A 90 2.02 2.75 12.35
CA GLU A 90 1.00 3.40 11.54
C GLU A 90 0.08 4.23 12.44
N ILE A 91 -0.27 5.42 11.99
CA ILE A 91 -1.18 6.33 12.68
C ILE A 91 -2.32 6.74 11.75
N ASP A 92 -3.54 6.67 12.26
CA ASP A 92 -4.70 7.21 11.58
C ASP A 92 -4.66 8.74 11.60
N ILE A 93 -4.71 9.37 10.43
CA ILE A 93 -4.78 10.82 10.28
C ILE A 93 -6.25 11.24 10.24
N THR A 94 -7.05 10.54 9.42
CA THR A 94 -8.50 10.69 9.29
C THR A 94 -9.16 9.30 9.28
N PRO A 95 -10.49 9.18 9.25
CA PRO A 95 -11.17 7.88 9.10
C PRO A 95 -10.76 7.10 7.85
N HIS A 96 -10.31 7.80 6.81
CA HIS A 96 -9.94 7.20 5.54
C HIS A 96 -8.45 7.33 5.19
N LEU A 97 -7.66 8.02 6.00
CA LEU A 97 -6.26 8.27 5.70
C LEU A 97 -5.39 7.86 6.88
N SER A 98 -4.37 7.03 6.63
CA SER A 98 -3.34 6.70 7.60
C SER A 98 -1.95 6.89 7.00
N PHE A 99 -0.98 7.09 7.87
CA PHE A 99 0.44 7.16 7.54
C PHE A 99 1.16 6.01 8.23
N GLN A 100 1.95 5.26 7.48
CA GLN A 100 2.76 4.15 7.96
C GLN A 100 4.24 4.40 7.71
N LEU A 101 5.07 4.02 8.67
CA LEU A 101 6.52 4.06 8.58
C LEU A 101 7.11 2.69 8.94
N PRO A 102 7.32 1.79 7.95
CA PRO A 102 8.06 0.55 8.14
C PRO A 102 9.57 0.79 8.08
N ILE A 103 10.28 0.06 8.92
CA ILE A 103 11.74 0.01 8.99
C ILE A 103 12.14 -1.44 8.89
N TYR A 104 13.10 -1.72 8.01
CA TYR A 104 13.64 -3.06 7.77
C TYR A 104 15.12 -3.08 8.06
N TYR A 105 15.58 -4.13 8.73
CA TYR A 105 16.99 -4.34 9.04
C TYR A 105 17.36 -5.81 8.90
N SER A 106 18.41 -6.07 8.14
CA SER A 106 19.04 -7.37 8.06
C SER A 106 20.55 -7.23 8.10
N ALA A 107 21.21 -8.05 8.90
CA ALA A 107 22.67 -8.13 8.99
C ALA A 107 23.15 -9.57 8.78
N VAL A 108 22.37 -10.40 8.10
CA VAL A 108 22.57 -11.84 8.03
C VAL A 108 23.46 -12.22 6.87
N ASP A 109 24.44 -13.09 7.16
CA ASP A 109 25.16 -13.86 6.16
C ASP A 109 24.51 -15.25 6.16
N TYR A 110 23.73 -15.60 5.11
CA TYR A 110 22.97 -16.85 5.05
C TYR A 110 23.90 -18.05 4.87
N PHE A 111 24.01 -18.91 5.88
CA PHE A 111 24.66 -20.23 5.82
C PHE A 111 26.06 -20.30 5.19
N SER A 112 26.51 -19.28 4.45
CA SER A 112 27.84 -19.15 3.89
C SER A 112 28.26 -17.69 3.77
N ARG A 113 29.57 -17.43 3.80
CA ARG A 113 30.10 -16.08 3.60
C ARG A 113 29.88 -15.52 2.19
N GLU A 114 29.48 -16.36 1.26
CA GLU A 114 29.23 -16.03 -0.14
C GLU A 114 27.78 -15.58 -0.38
N LEU A 115 26.86 -15.89 0.54
CA LEU A 115 25.45 -15.50 0.47
C LEU A 115 25.17 -14.44 1.53
N LYS A 116 25.13 -13.17 1.11
CA LYS A 116 24.93 -12.03 2.00
C LYS A 116 23.65 -11.29 1.62
N PHE A 117 22.88 -10.96 2.64
CA PHE A 117 21.75 -10.04 2.49
C PHE A 117 21.73 -9.10 3.68
N ARG A 118 22.39 -7.98 3.53
CA ARG A 118 22.43 -6.93 4.54
C ARG A 118 21.70 -5.73 3.99
N THR A 119 20.72 -5.24 4.72
CA THR A 119 19.93 -4.09 4.30
C THR A 119 19.48 -3.28 5.50
N PHE A 120 19.40 -1.99 5.30
CA PHE A 120 18.65 -1.07 6.13
C PHE A 120 17.76 -0.27 5.21
N ALA A 121 16.45 -0.39 5.38
CA ALA A 121 15.48 0.27 4.52
C ALA A 121 14.38 0.95 5.33
N VAL A 122 13.92 2.07 4.81
CA VAL A 122 12.77 2.83 5.34
C VAL A 122 11.83 3.13 4.18
N GLN A 123 10.52 2.90 4.38
CA GLN A 123 9.54 3.03 3.32
C GLN A 123 8.25 3.72 3.83
N PRO A 124 8.27 5.03 4.09
CA PRO A 124 7.05 5.76 4.45
C PRO A 124 5.96 5.59 3.40
N GLU A 125 4.74 5.35 3.86
CA GLU A 125 3.58 5.07 3.02
C GLU A 125 2.36 5.83 3.52
N LEU A 126 1.65 6.49 2.60
CA LEU A 126 0.37 7.12 2.83
C LEU A 126 -0.73 6.22 2.28
N ARG A 127 -1.73 5.87 3.09
CA ARG A 127 -2.77 4.87 2.80
C ARG A 127 -4.14 5.49 2.79
N TRP A 128 -4.90 5.17 1.77
CA TRP A 128 -6.32 5.49 1.68
C TRP A 128 -7.17 4.24 1.89
N TRP A 129 -8.11 4.31 2.84
CA TRP A 129 -9.01 3.25 3.25
C TRP A 129 -10.40 3.46 2.64
N PHE A 130 -10.95 2.45 1.96
CA PHE A 130 -12.23 2.58 1.27
C PHE A 130 -13.43 2.61 2.22
N SER A 131 -13.38 1.95 3.37
CA SER A 131 -14.48 1.96 4.34
C SER A 131 -14.11 2.50 5.70
N LYS A 132 -13.22 1.84 6.42
CA LYS A 132 -12.72 2.21 7.76
C LYS A 132 -11.24 1.87 7.81
N PRO A 133 -10.53 2.16 8.91
CA PRO A 133 -9.15 1.70 9.09
C PRO A 133 -8.97 0.17 8.98
N ASP A 134 -10.06 -0.58 8.87
CA ASP A 134 -10.09 -2.02 8.58
C ASP A 134 -10.70 -2.25 7.20
N GLY A 135 -10.21 -3.25 6.46
CA GLY A 135 -10.67 -3.57 5.11
C GLY A 135 -9.64 -3.24 4.03
N LEU A 136 -10.14 -2.90 2.84
CA LEU A 136 -9.31 -2.63 1.67
C LEU A 136 -8.69 -1.23 1.75
N PHE A 137 -7.40 -1.15 1.40
CA PHE A 137 -6.70 0.12 1.22
C PHE A 137 -5.84 0.11 -0.05
N VAL A 138 -5.52 1.31 -0.52
CA VAL A 138 -4.47 1.58 -1.49
C VAL A 138 -3.50 2.58 -0.88
N GLY A 139 -2.23 2.49 -1.23
CA GLY A 139 -1.20 3.34 -0.68
C GLY A 139 -0.23 3.83 -1.73
N ALA A 140 0.39 4.97 -1.45
CA ALA A 140 1.54 5.46 -2.17
C ALA A 140 2.72 5.53 -1.20
N HIS A 141 3.85 4.99 -1.61
CA HIS A 141 5.04 4.92 -0.76
C HIS A 141 6.27 5.48 -1.46
N PHE A 142 7.19 5.96 -0.64
CA PHE A 142 8.54 6.30 -1.00
C PHE A 142 9.47 5.35 -0.25
N GLY A 143 10.52 4.85 -0.90
CA GLY A 143 11.46 3.93 -0.28
C GLY A 143 12.90 4.37 -0.46
N THR A 144 13.70 4.13 0.57
CA THR A 144 15.15 4.30 0.51
C THR A 144 15.82 3.14 1.26
N ALA A 145 16.95 2.65 0.71
CA ALA A 145 17.65 1.55 1.34
C ALA A 145 19.18 1.59 1.08
N TYR A 146 19.90 1.21 2.11
CA TYR A 146 21.27 0.73 2.00
C TYR A 146 21.28 -0.78 1.87
N PHE A 147 22.10 -1.32 1.01
CA PHE A 147 22.14 -2.75 0.76
C PHE A 147 23.57 -3.27 0.53
N ASN A 148 23.75 -4.54 0.86
CA ASN A 148 24.95 -5.31 0.51
C ASN A 148 24.45 -6.74 0.24
N TYR A 149 24.44 -7.10 -1.03
CA TYR A 149 23.85 -8.32 -1.53
C TYR A 149 24.87 -9.14 -2.31
N ALA A 150 24.93 -10.44 -2.01
CA ALA A 150 25.69 -11.42 -2.75
C ALA A 150 24.90 -12.72 -2.85
N THR A 151 24.80 -13.26 -4.05
CA THR A 151 24.42 -14.64 -4.30
C THR A 151 25.69 -15.49 -4.42
N LYS A 152 25.56 -16.84 -4.30
CA LYS A 152 26.67 -17.77 -4.54
C LYS A 152 27.26 -17.56 -5.93
N GLY A 153 28.18 -16.65 -6.06
CA GLY A 153 28.82 -16.30 -7.32
C GLY A 153 29.99 -15.36 -7.06
N ASP A 154 30.72 -15.03 -8.12
CA ASP A 154 31.95 -14.25 -8.06
C ASP A 154 31.74 -12.80 -7.66
N TRP A 155 30.48 -12.34 -7.60
CA TRP A 155 30.15 -10.94 -7.47
C TRP A 155 29.27 -10.63 -6.26
N ARG A 156 29.60 -9.50 -5.60
CA ARG A 156 28.83 -8.85 -4.55
C ARG A 156 28.49 -7.42 -5.02
N ILE A 157 27.25 -7.00 -4.80
CA ILE A 157 26.82 -5.62 -5.04
C ILE A 157 26.47 -4.93 -3.73
N GLN A 158 26.80 -3.68 -3.59
CA GLN A 158 26.46 -2.87 -2.44
C GLN A 158 26.13 -1.45 -2.84
N THR A 159 25.57 -0.70 -1.91
CA THR A 159 25.33 0.74 -2.02
C THR A 159 26.58 1.44 -2.56
N TYR A 160 26.38 2.33 -3.56
CA TYR A 160 27.44 3.09 -4.19
C TYR A 160 28.23 3.94 -3.18
N ASP A 161 29.55 3.85 -3.20
CA ASP A 161 30.49 4.49 -2.25
C ASP A 161 30.10 4.33 -0.76
N GLY A 162 29.15 3.44 -0.45
CA GLY A 162 28.67 3.16 0.91
C GLY A 162 27.72 4.22 1.49
N ASP A 163 27.51 5.34 0.82
CA ASP A 163 26.75 6.50 1.34
C ASP A 163 25.57 6.93 0.47
N ARG A 164 25.49 6.49 -0.81
CA ARG A 164 24.39 6.81 -1.72
C ARG A 164 23.34 5.70 -1.74
N PRO A 165 22.28 5.78 -0.91
CA PRO A 165 21.25 4.76 -0.88
C PRO A 165 20.47 4.71 -2.18
N LEU A 166 19.85 3.56 -2.49
CA LEU A 166 18.81 3.51 -3.48
C LEU A 166 17.59 4.31 -2.99
N TRP A 167 16.85 4.87 -3.90
CA TRP A 167 15.60 5.56 -3.60
C TRP A 167 14.59 5.40 -4.73
N GLY A 168 13.33 5.51 -4.39
CA GLY A 168 12.27 5.38 -5.35
C GLY A 168 10.91 5.46 -4.68
N GLY A 169 9.88 5.03 -5.38
CA GLY A 169 8.54 5.00 -4.85
C GLY A 169 7.62 4.14 -5.69
N GLY A 170 6.42 3.92 -5.16
CA GLY A 170 5.48 3.03 -5.78
C GLY A 170 4.09 3.14 -5.21
N LEU A 171 3.26 2.19 -5.61
CA LEU A 171 1.90 2.02 -5.13
C LEU A 171 1.73 0.65 -4.48
N ALA A 172 0.86 0.61 -3.49
CA ALA A 172 0.53 -0.61 -2.78
C ALA A 172 -0.98 -0.79 -2.69
N ALA A 173 -1.42 -2.02 -2.53
CA ALA A 173 -2.77 -2.36 -2.16
C ALA A 173 -2.74 -3.45 -1.09
N GLY A 174 -3.76 -3.46 -0.22
CA GLY A 174 -3.83 -4.47 0.82
C GLY A 174 -5.18 -4.51 1.50
N TYR A 175 -5.31 -5.49 2.37
CA TYR A 175 -6.51 -5.74 3.14
C TYR A 175 -6.16 -6.04 4.60
N ARG A 176 -6.80 -5.33 5.52
CA ARG A 176 -6.69 -5.56 6.97
C ARG A 176 -7.96 -6.13 7.54
N MET A 177 -7.82 -7.09 8.43
CA MET A 177 -8.93 -7.66 9.18
C MET A 177 -8.54 -7.87 10.65
N PRO A 178 -9.51 -7.78 11.58
CA PRO A 178 -9.27 -8.15 12.96
C PRO A 178 -9.01 -9.65 13.07
N LEU A 179 -8.01 -10.03 13.85
CA LEU A 179 -7.63 -11.44 14.05
C LEU A 179 -8.75 -12.22 14.77
N SER A 180 -9.49 -11.55 15.66
CA SER A 180 -10.60 -12.16 16.38
C SER A 180 -11.61 -11.11 16.81
N LYS A 181 -12.90 -11.46 16.79
CA LYS A 181 -13.97 -10.62 17.34
C LYS A 181 -13.82 -10.38 18.86
N ARG A 182 -13.15 -11.31 19.57
CA ARG A 182 -12.87 -11.18 21.02
C ARG A 182 -11.70 -10.23 21.31
N HIS A 183 -10.78 -10.10 20.36
CA HIS A 183 -9.58 -9.29 20.51
C HIS A 183 -9.42 -8.33 19.33
N PRO A 184 -10.29 -7.31 19.22
CA PRO A 184 -10.34 -6.42 18.05
C PRO A 184 -9.11 -5.51 17.91
N ARG A 185 -8.20 -5.51 18.89
CA ARG A 185 -6.93 -4.78 18.84
C ARG A 185 -5.85 -5.48 18.04
N TRP A 186 -5.98 -6.81 17.86
CA TRP A 186 -5.07 -7.61 17.05
C TRP A 186 -5.60 -7.72 15.62
N ASN A 187 -4.79 -7.36 14.65
CA ASN A 187 -5.16 -7.40 13.25
C ASN A 187 -4.12 -8.15 12.42
N VAL A 188 -4.59 -8.75 11.34
CA VAL A 188 -3.76 -9.30 10.26
C VAL A 188 -3.98 -8.43 9.02
N GLU A 189 -2.90 -8.16 8.30
CA GLU A 189 -2.91 -7.35 7.09
C GLU A 189 -2.11 -8.05 6.00
N PHE A 190 -2.69 -8.12 4.81
CA PHE A 190 -2.04 -8.59 3.59
C PHE A 190 -1.81 -7.39 2.70
N SER A 191 -0.60 -7.22 2.19
CA SER A 191 -0.29 -6.16 1.25
C SER A 191 0.72 -6.59 0.21
N ILE A 192 0.60 -5.97 -0.96
CA ILE A 192 1.53 -6.10 -2.07
C ILE A 192 1.75 -4.72 -2.68
N GLY A 193 2.97 -4.42 -3.07
CA GLY A 193 3.34 -3.18 -3.71
C GLY A 193 4.27 -3.38 -4.90
N ALA A 194 4.26 -2.39 -5.77
CA ALA A 194 5.16 -2.30 -6.89
C ALA A 194 5.65 -0.86 -7.06
N GLY A 195 6.90 -0.72 -7.46
CA GLY A 195 7.54 0.59 -7.53
C GLY A 195 8.63 0.68 -8.56
N VAL A 196 9.17 1.90 -8.66
CA VAL A 196 10.30 2.25 -9.50
C VAL A 196 11.39 2.82 -8.62
N TYR A 197 12.58 2.25 -8.68
CA TYR A 197 13.72 2.62 -7.84
C TYR A 197 14.96 2.90 -8.67
N ASP A 198 15.64 3.98 -8.33
CA ASP A 198 16.92 4.37 -8.89
C ASP A 198 18.04 3.76 -8.04
N VAL A 199 18.82 2.87 -8.64
CA VAL A 199 19.79 2.04 -7.93
C VAL A 199 21.19 2.28 -8.45
N TYR A 200 22.02 3.00 -7.69
CA TYR A 200 23.45 3.11 -7.90
C TYR A 200 24.14 2.07 -7.02
N TYR A 201 25.09 1.34 -7.58
CA TYR A 201 25.76 0.29 -6.85
C TYR A 201 27.23 0.15 -7.23
N ASP A 202 27.99 -0.35 -6.28
CA ASP A 202 29.35 -0.83 -6.48
C ASP A 202 29.37 -2.36 -6.58
N LYS A 203 30.15 -2.87 -7.51
CA LYS A 203 30.35 -4.28 -7.74
C LYS A 203 31.74 -4.69 -7.24
N PHE A 204 31.80 -5.68 -6.37
CA PHE A 204 33.02 -6.22 -5.78
C PHE A 204 33.17 -7.70 -6.11
N TYR A 205 34.40 -8.23 -6.04
CA TYR A 205 34.59 -9.66 -5.97
C TYR A 205 34.03 -10.23 -4.64
N ASN A 206 33.30 -11.34 -4.72
CA ASN A 206 32.62 -11.93 -3.57
C ASN A 206 33.54 -12.80 -2.73
N GLU A 207 34.66 -12.24 -2.30
CA GLU A 207 35.65 -12.85 -1.43
C GLU A 207 35.91 -11.97 -0.20
N LYS A 208 36.69 -12.46 0.75
CA LYS A 208 37.06 -11.69 1.94
C LYS A 208 37.93 -10.50 1.51
N ASN A 209 37.45 -9.27 1.77
CA ASN A 209 38.11 -8.03 1.33
C ASN A 209 38.32 -7.93 -0.18
N GLY A 210 37.40 -8.54 -0.98
CA GLY A 210 37.51 -8.50 -2.42
C GLY A 210 37.50 -7.06 -2.94
N PRO A 211 38.39 -6.75 -3.91
CA PRO A 211 38.53 -5.40 -4.47
C PRO A 211 37.26 -4.99 -5.24
N LYS A 212 37.06 -3.67 -5.37
CA LYS A 212 36.03 -3.09 -6.22
C LYS A 212 36.38 -3.37 -7.69
N ALA A 213 35.48 -3.97 -8.42
CA ALA A 213 35.65 -4.28 -9.84
C ALA A 213 35.14 -3.14 -10.72
N THR A 214 33.93 -2.65 -10.41
CA THR A 214 33.27 -1.58 -11.20
C THR A 214 32.12 -0.97 -10.38
N ASN A 215 31.52 0.04 -10.92
CA ASN A 215 30.25 0.58 -10.47
C ASN A 215 29.19 0.46 -11.54
N GLY A 216 27.93 0.64 -11.17
CA GLY A 216 26.83 0.60 -12.10
C GLY A 216 25.62 1.42 -11.61
N HIS A 217 24.73 1.63 -12.54
CA HIS A 217 23.44 2.26 -12.31
C HIS A 217 22.36 1.48 -13.02
N THR A 218 21.23 1.28 -12.38
CA THR A 218 20.06 0.63 -12.98
C THR A 218 18.79 1.18 -12.39
N THR A 219 17.72 1.16 -13.17
CA THR A 219 16.37 1.44 -12.67
C THR A 219 15.67 0.11 -12.48
N PHE A 220 15.25 -0.16 -11.23
CA PHE A 220 14.42 -1.31 -10.91
C PHE A 220 12.95 -0.94 -11.08
N VAL A 221 12.19 -1.78 -11.77
CA VAL A 221 10.73 -1.66 -11.90
C VAL A 221 10.13 -3.03 -11.58
N GLY A 222 9.28 -3.11 -10.57
CA GLY A 222 8.67 -4.38 -10.20
C GLY A 222 8.05 -4.38 -8.81
N ILE A 223 7.71 -5.60 -8.36
CA ILE A 223 7.21 -5.81 -6.98
C ILE A 223 8.31 -5.44 -6.01
N ASP A 224 8.04 -4.48 -5.15
CA ASP A 224 9.01 -3.95 -4.18
C ASP A 224 8.74 -4.44 -2.76
N HIS A 225 7.51 -4.82 -2.44
CA HIS A 225 7.21 -5.50 -1.19
C HIS A 225 5.99 -6.44 -1.30
N ALA A 226 6.01 -7.45 -0.45
CA ALA A 226 4.86 -8.27 -0.11
C ALA A 226 4.86 -8.49 1.40
N ALA A 227 3.71 -8.35 2.05
CA ALA A 227 3.65 -8.46 3.50
C ALA A 227 2.44 -9.24 3.97
N VAL A 228 2.68 -10.07 4.96
CA VAL A 228 1.68 -10.61 5.88
C VAL A 228 2.01 -10.04 7.25
N SER A 229 1.32 -9.00 7.65
CA SER A 229 1.66 -8.24 8.84
C SER A 229 0.69 -8.53 9.98
N PHE A 230 1.25 -8.69 11.18
CA PHE A 230 0.50 -8.70 12.42
C PHE A 230 0.62 -7.33 13.08
N SER A 231 -0.49 -6.81 13.56
CA SER A 231 -0.52 -5.50 14.20
C SER A 231 -1.34 -5.49 15.49
N TYR A 232 -0.93 -4.63 16.40
CA TYR A 232 -1.67 -4.30 17.60
C TYR A 232 -2.04 -2.83 17.59
N SER A 233 -3.32 -2.51 17.85
CA SER A 233 -3.85 -1.15 17.83
C SER A 233 -4.05 -0.57 19.22
N PHE A 234 -3.69 0.70 19.37
CA PHE A 234 -3.88 1.53 20.55
C PHE A 234 -4.84 2.66 20.22
N ASP A 235 -5.84 2.87 21.05
CA ASP A 235 -6.76 4.00 20.93
C ASP A 235 -6.08 5.29 21.44
N LEU A 236 -5.91 6.28 20.57
CA LEU A 236 -5.38 7.58 20.94
C LEU A 236 -6.53 8.45 21.44
N LYS A 237 -6.60 8.71 22.77
CA LYS A 237 -7.62 9.55 23.37
C LYS A 237 -7.60 10.95 22.72
N LYS A 238 -8.78 11.40 22.26
CA LYS A 238 -8.99 12.78 21.82
C LYS A 238 -8.68 13.70 23.02
N ARG A 239 -7.70 14.56 22.89
CA ARG A 239 -7.46 15.61 23.87
C ARG A 239 -8.68 16.55 23.81
N ARG A 240 -9.58 16.47 24.81
CA ARG A 240 -10.71 17.37 24.93
C ARG A 240 -10.10 18.76 25.21
N THR A 241 -10.07 19.60 24.19
CA THR A 241 -9.75 21.02 24.41
C THR A 241 -10.98 21.63 25.04
N GLU A 242 -10.96 21.77 26.36
CA GLU A 242 -11.92 22.61 27.07
C GLU A 242 -11.68 24.04 26.56
N ARG A 243 -12.72 24.60 25.94
CA ARG A 243 -12.83 26.04 25.66
C ARG A 243 -13.59 26.69 26.77
#